data_cd8862da032f4569024599b4af66390a
#
_entry.id   cd8862da032f4569024599b4af66390a
#
_cell.length_a   1.000
_cell.length_b   1.000
_cell.length_c   1.000
_cell.angle_alpha   90.00
_cell.angle_beta   90.00
_cell.angle_gamma   90.00
#
_symmetry.space_group_name_H-M   'P 1'
#
loop_
_entity.id
_entity.type
_entity.pdbx_description
1 polymer ?
#
loop_
_entity_poly.entity_id
_entity_poly.type
_entity_poly.pdbx_seq_one_letter_code
_entity_poly.pdbx_strand_id
1 'polypeptide(L)'
;MAVIGVGGGPRVALDLLTLMGRRARVMGSTLRSRSLEEKALTARRVEAELLPLVETGRLRVIVDEVFALESASDAYARFQTGGKLGKIVLISCALATGA
;
A
#
# COMPACT_ATOMS: atom_id res chain seq x y z
N MET A 1 5.88 9.48 -12.61
CA MET A 1 4.76 9.01 -11.76
C MET A 1 4.51 7.55 -12.04
N ALA A 2 4.38 6.72 -11.02
CA ALA A 2 3.97 5.33 -11.14
C ALA A 2 2.52 5.19 -10.62
N VAL A 3 1.64 4.62 -11.43
CA VAL A 3 0.24 4.35 -11.08
C VAL A 3 0.13 2.87 -10.69
N ILE A 4 -0.13 2.60 -9.42
CA ILE A 4 -0.23 1.25 -8.86
C ILE A 4 -1.62 0.94 -8.29
N GLY A 5 -2.50 1.93 -8.24
CA GLY A 5 -3.87 1.78 -7.76
C GLY A 5 -4.73 2.97 -8.18
N VAL A 6 -6.03 2.74 -8.21
CA VAL A 6 -7.03 3.70 -8.70
C VAL A 6 -8.18 3.88 -7.70
N GLY A 7 -7.86 3.87 -6.40
CA GLY A 7 -8.86 4.02 -5.33
C GLY A 7 -9.70 5.29 -5.41
N GLY A 8 -9.17 6.36 -6.01
CA GLY A 8 -9.90 7.60 -6.26
C GLY A 8 -10.63 7.66 -7.61
N GLY A 9 -10.63 6.54 -8.36
CA GLY A 9 -11.25 6.45 -9.69
C GLY A 9 -10.23 6.16 -10.80
N PRO A 10 -10.67 5.52 -11.89
CA PRO A 10 -9.78 5.05 -12.96
C PRO A 10 -9.46 6.12 -14.01
N ARG A 11 -10.08 7.29 -13.94
CA ARG A 11 -9.93 8.35 -14.95
C ARG A 11 -9.37 9.61 -14.32
N VAL A 12 -8.39 10.21 -15.01
CA VAL A 12 -7.75 11.47 -14.60
C VAL A 12 -7.45 12.30 -15.82
N ALA A 13 -7.62 13.62 -15.72
CA ALA A 13 -7.12 14.56 -16.72
C ALA A 13 -5.62 14.75 -16.53
N LEU A 14 -4.87 14.71 -17.63
CA LEU A 14 -3.42 14.90 -17.62
C LEU A 14 -3.07 16.10 -18.49
N ASP A 15 -2.37 17.08 -17.91
CA ASP A 15 -1.82 18.20 -18.68
C ASP A 15 -0.53 17.77 -19.40
N LEU A 16 -0.66 17.61 -20.72
CA LEU A 16 0.45 17.15 -21.56
C LEU A 16 1.57 18.19 -21.68
N LEU A 17 1.26 19.48 -21.67
CA LEU A 17 2.28 20.53 -21.72
C LEU A 17 3.15 20.52 -20.48
N THR A 18 2.54 20.39 -19.31
CA THR A 18 3.26 20.23 -18.05
C THR A 18 4.10 18.95 -18.05
N LEU A 19 3.54 17.83 -18.55
CA LEU A 19 4.26 16.56 -18.66
C LEU A 19 5.52 16.71 -19.54
N MET A 20 5.37 17.33 -20.69
CA MET A 20 6.46 17.59 -21.65
C MET A 20 7.51 18.53 -21.05
N GLY A 21 7.10 19.66 -20.50
CA GLY A 21 8.00 20.66 -19.91
C GLY A 21 8.84 20.10 -18.76
N ARG A 22 8.29 19.18 -17.98
CA ARG A 22 9.00 18.48 -16.90
C ARG A 22 9.77 17.24 -17.37
N ARG A 23 9.71 16.87 -18.64
CA ARG A 23 10.29 15.63 -19.19
C ARG A 23 9.92 14.40 -18.33
N ALA A 24 8.69 14.41 -17.81
CA ALA A 24 8.23 13.41 -16.86
C ALA A 24 7.78 12.13 -17.58
N ARG A 25 7.72 11.04 -16.83
CA ARG A 25 7.20 9.75 -17.30
C ARG A 25 6.01 9.34 -16.47
N VAL A 26 5.00 8.78 -17.12
CA VAL A 26 3.85 8.14 -16.46
C VAL A 26 3.85 6.68 -16.87
N MET A 27 3.82 5.79 -15.87
CA MET A 27 3.77 4.35 -16.10
C MET A 27 2.74 3.71 -15.19
N GLY A 28 2.08 2.66 -15.66
CA GLY A 28 1.16 1.85 -14.88
C GLY A 28 1.76 0.49 -14.56
N SER A 29 1.38 -0.07 -13.43
CA SER A 29 1.70 -1.43 -13.04
C SER A 29 0.53 -2.08 -12.32
N THR A 30 0.37 -3.38 -12.50
CA THR A 30 -0.57 -4.20 -11.74
C THR A 30 0.09 -5.52 -11.35
N LEU A 31 -0.26 -6.04 -10.20
CA LEU A 31 0.22 -7.35 -9.73
C LEU A 31 -0.86 -8.44 -9.93
N ARG A 32 -2.12 -8.06 -9.85
CA ARG A 32 -3.24 -9.03 -9.84
C ARG A 32 -3.25 -9.95 -11.05
N SER A 33 -3.06 -9.39 -12.26
CA SER A 33 -3.12 -10.13 -13.53
C SER A 33 -1.81 -10.78 -13.95
N ARG A 34 -0.73 -10.61 -13.17
CA ARG A 34 0.56 -11.23 -13.47
C ARG A 34 0.54 -12.73 -13.20
N SER A 35 1.39 -13.45 -13.91
CA SER A 35 1.61 -14.88 -13.67
C SER A 35 2.11 -15.15 -12.24
N LEU A 36 1.94 -16.37 -11.76
CA LEU A 36 2.45 -16.76 -10.46
C LEU A 36 3.97 -16.62 -10.36
N GLU A 37 4.67 -16.91 -11.45
CA GLU A 37 6.14 -16.76 -11.53
C GLU A 37 6.59 -15.30 -11.37
N GLU A 38 5.94 -14.36 -12.08
CA GLU A 38 6.22 -12.93 -11.94
C GLU A 38 5.92 -12.42 -10.52
N LYS A 39 4.84 -12.91 -9.90
CA LYS A 39 4.50 -12.60 -8.51
C LYS A 39 5.57 -13.12 -7.55
N ALA A 40 6.03 -14.35 -7.74
CA ALA A 40 7.07 -14.96 -6.93
C ALA A 40 8.41 -14.21 -7.07
N LEU A 41 8.76 -13.81 -8.30
CA LEU A 41 9.96 -12.99 -8.54
C LEU A 41 9.87 -11.65 -7.81
N THR A 42 8.72 -10.98 -7.88
CA THR A 42 8.49 -9.73 -7.16
C THR A 42 8.61 -9.92 -5.64
N ALA A 43 8.04 -10.99 -5.09
CA ALA A 43 8.13 -11.30 -3.66
C ALA A 43 9.59 -11.52 -3.22
N ARG A 44 10.36 -12.28 -3.98
CA ARG A 44 11.81 -12.48 -3.69
C ARG A 44 12.62 -11.18 -3.71
N ARG A 45 12.29 -10.26 -4.63
CA ARG A 45 12.94 -8.94 -4.64
C ARG A 45 12.57 -8.09 -3.44
N VAL A 46 11.31 -8.13 -3.02
CA VAL A 46 10.86 -7.46 -1.78
C VAL A 46 11.60 -8.01 -0.57
N GLU A 47 11.71 -9.33 -0.47
CA GLU A 47 12.44 -10.00 0.60
C GLU A 47 13.92 -9.57 0.63
N ALA A 48 14.58 -9.56 -0.50
CA ALA A 48 16.01 -9.23 -0.58
C ALA A 48 16.33 -7.74 -0.42
N GLU A 49 15.47 -6.86 -0.95
CA GLU A 49 15.77 -5.43 -1.07
C GLU A 49 15.06 -4.57 -0.01
N LEU A 50 13.85 -4.95 0.42
CA LEU A 50 13.02 -4.12 1.30
C LEU A 50 12.96 -4.62 2.75
N LEU A 51 12.89 -5.92 3.01
CA LEU A 51 12.81 -6.43 4.37
C LEU A 51 14.01 -6.04 5.24
N PRO A 52 15.27 -6.02 4.75
CA PRO A 52 16.39 -5.53 5.55
C PRO A 52 16.27 -4.05 5.95
N LEU A 53 15.57 -3.24 5.16
CA LEU A 53 15.31 -1.84 5.50
C LEU A 53 14.26 -1.72 6.61
N VAL A 54 13.29 -2.64 6.65
CA VAL A 54 12.30 -2.72 7.75
C VAL A 54 12.98 -3.17 9.04
N GLU A 55 13.78 -4.23 8.98
CA GLU A 55 14.51 -4.77 10.13
C GLU A 55 15.46 -3.74 10.77
N THR A 56 16.11 -2.93 9.96
CA THR A 56 16.99 -1.85 10.43
C THR A 56 16.25 -0.56 10.79
N GLY A 57 14.92 -0.53 10.68
CA GLY A 57 14.09 0.65 10.96
C GLY A 57 14.23 1.80 9.96
N ARG A 58 14.95 1.60 8.87
CA ARG A 58 15.10 2.60 7.79
C ARG A 58 13.82 2.74 6.96
N LEU A 59 13.02 1.68 6.89
CA LEU A 59 11.67 1.68 6.31
C LEU A 59 10.67 1.33 7.40
N ARG A 60 9.67 2.17 7.59
CA ARG A 60 8.59 1.94 8.56
C ARG A 60 7.25 1.96 7.87
N VAL A 61 6.38 1.03 8.26
CA VAL A 61 4.97 1.06 7.87
C VAL A 61 4.23 1.96 8.86
N ILE A 62 3.64 3.02 8.34
CA ILE A 62 2.81 3.91 9.15
C ILE A 62 1.49 3.20 9.43
N VAL A 63 1.13 3.09 10.70
CA VAL A 63 -0.17 2.59 11.16
C VAL A 63 -0.99 3.78 11.60
N ASP A 64 -2.17 3.95 10.99
CA ASP A 64 -3.11 5.03 11.30
C ASP A 64 -3.89 4.69 12.57
N GLU A 65 -4.48 3.49 12.61
CA GLU A 65 -5.28 3.03 13.74
C GLU A 65 -5.29 1.50 13.84
N VAL A 66 -5.43 1.02 15.05
CA VAL A 66 -5.49 -0.43 15.36
C VAL A 66 -6.83 -0.74 16.01
N PHE A 67 -7.52 -1.76 15.51
CA PHE A 67 -8.79 -2.26 16.03
C PHE A 67 -8.66 -3.71 16.45
N ALA A 68 -9.44 -4.13 17.44
CA ALA A 68 -9.66 -5.53 17.69
C ALA A 68 -10.38 -6.18 16.50
N LEU A 69 -10.14 -7.45 16.22
CA LEU A 69 -10.78 -8.17 15.11
C LEU A 69 -12.31 -8.16 15.22
N GLU A 70 -12.82 -8.21 16.45
CA GLU A 70 -14.26 -8.14 16.79
C GLU A 70 -14.89 -6.80 16.38
N SER A 71 -14.07 -5.73 16.28
CA SER A 71 -14.47 -4.38 15.86
C SER A 71 -14.18 -4.12 14.38
N ALA A 72 -14.14 -5.15 13.55
CA ALA A 72 -13.85 -5.02 12.12
C ALA A 72 -14.81 -4.06 11.38
N SER A 73 -16.08 -4.00 11.81
CA SER A 73 -17.07 -3.05 11.26
C SER A 73 -16.63 -1.59 11.46
N ASP A 74 -16.12 -1.26 12.64
CA ASP A 74 -15.66 0.09 12.96
C ASP A 74 -14.39 0.44 12.17
N ALA A 75 -13.49 -0.54 12.01
CA ALA A 75 -12.31 -0.41 11.17
C ALA A 75 -12.67 -0.12 9.70
N TYR A 76 -13.69 -0.80 9.16
CA TYR A 76 -14.20 -0.53 7.82
C TYR A 76 -14.87 0.85 7.72
N ALA A 77 -15.63 1.27 8.70
CA ALA A 77 -16.21 2.62 8.76
C ALA A 77 -15.09 3.68 8.75
N ARG A 78 -14.05 3.51 9.55
CA ARG A 78 -12.86 4.37 9.55
C ARG A 78 -12.16 4.37 8.19
N PHE A 79 -12.04 3.21 7.54
CA PHE A 79 -11.46 3.11 6.20
C PHE A 79 -12.24 3.91 5.17
N GLN A 80 -13.58 3.85 5.20
CA GLN A 80 -14.46 4.54 4.26
C GLN A 80 -14.46 6.07 4.44
N THR A 81 -14.23 6.56 5.64
CA THR A 81 -14.14 8.00 5.92
C THR A 81 -13.02 8.68 5.13
N GLY A 82 -11.99 7.96 4.73
CA GLY A 82 -10.85 8.51 4.00
C GLY A 82 -9.94 9.38 4.87
N GLY A 83 -9.11 10.21 4.23
CA GLY A 83 -8.23 11.16 4.91
C GLY A 83 -7.19 10.54 5.84
N LYS A 84 -6.93 9.23 5.72
CA LYS A 84 -5.95 8.50 6.55
C LYS A 84 -4.57 8.51 5.93
N LEU A 85 -3.56 8.49 6.78
CA LEU A 85 -2.18 8.25 6.39
C LEU A 85 -1.70 6.95 7.04
N GLY A 86 -1.51 5.90 6.25
CA GLY A 86 -1.04 4.61 6.74
C GLY A 86 -2.06 3.50 6.65
N LYS A 87 -1.86 2.46 7.44
CA LYS A 87 -2.66 1.23 7.47
C LYS A 87 -3.61 1.22 8.66
N ILE A 88 -4.81 0.72 8.45
CA ILE A 88 -5.71 0.28 9.51
C ILE A 88 -5.41 -1.19 9.75
N VAL A 89 -5.15 -1.56 10.99
CA VAL A 89 -4.73 -2.90 11.38
C VAL A 89 -5.78 -3.54 12.28
N LEU A 90 -6.12 -4.79 12.00
CA LEU A 90 -6.93 -5.62 12.89
C LEU A 90 -6.02 -6.58 13.65
N ILE A 91 -6.16 -6.66 14.96
CA ILE A 91 -5.44 -7.61 15.80
C ILE A 91 -6.39 -8.64 16.39
N SER A 92 -6.02 -9.92 16.36
CA SER A 92 -6.73 -10.97 17.08
C SER A 92 -6.34 -10.96 18.55
N CYS A 93 -7.27 -11.34 19.42
CA CYS A 93 -7.05 -11.38 20.89
C CYS A 93 -5.83 -12.23 21.31
N ALA A 94 -5.44 -13.22 20.51
CA ALA A 94 -4.29 -14.08 20.77
C ALA A 94 -2.93 -13.34 20.72
N LEU A 95 -2.85 -12.19 20.09
CA LEU A 95 -1.61 -11.39 19.99
C LEU A 95 -1.53 -10.25 21.01
N ALA A 96 -2.63 -9.93 21.69
CA ALA A 96 -2.66 -8.86 22.69
C ALA A 96 -2.00 -9.27 24.04
N THR A 97 -1.68 -10.54 24.25
CA THR A 97 -1.06 -11.07 25.46
C THR A 97 0.44 -11.36 25.35
N GLY A 98 1.06 -10.98 24.25
CA GLY A 98 2.48 -11.22 23.95
C GLY A 98 3.31 -9.94 23.88
N ALA A 99 3.22 -9.12 24.88
CA ALA A 99 4.14 -8.01 25.08
C ALA A 99 4.67 -8.02 26.52
#